data_7d3a4e32e066b847c7a16809d076f4fc
#
_entry.id   7d3a4e32e066b847c7a16809d076f4fc
#
_cell.length_a   1.000
_cell.length_b   1.000
_cell.length_c   1.000
_cell.angle_alpha   90.00
_cell.angle_beta   90.00
_cell.angle_gamma   90.00
#
_symmetry.space_group_name_H-M   'P 1'
#
loop_
_entity.id
_entity.type
_entity.pdbx_description
1 polymer ?
#
loop_
_entity_poly.entity_id
_entity_poly.type
_entity_poly.pdbx_seq_one_letter_code
_entity_poly.pdbx_strand_id
1 'polypeptide(L)'
;MLINIKNKDTLTIDEFTLKCCVGKNGFTKNKFEGDNKTPIGTYKLGSVYYRKDRVNQPITKLKKKIINFNHGWCNDPKNKFYNKEIILSKKNKGEKIFRKDHKYNYFIEIKYNSTKTKPYKGSAIFLHLTKNFKPTAGCIAVDFDSMIIILKLLNKKSKIRIC
;
A
#
# COMPACT_ATOMS: atom_id res chain seq x y z
N MET A 1 8.91 -14.96 -2.84
CA MET A 1 9.31 -13.75 -3.59
C MET A 1 9.52 -12.61 -2.61
N LEU A 2 10.59 -11.83 -2.81
CA LEU A 2 10.92 -10.66 -1.98
C LEU A 2 10.99 -9.42 -2.88
N ILE A 3 10.20 -8.40 -2.54
CA ILE A 3 10.36 -7.04 -3.07
C ILE A 3 11.39 -6.33 -2.20
N ASN A 4 12.36 -5.66 -2.80
CA ASN A 4 13.31 -4.81 -2.09
C ASN A 4 13.17 -3.35 -2.55
N ILE A 5 12.95 -2.44 -1.61
CA ILE A 5 13.05 -1.00 -1.81
C ILE A 5 14.44 -0.60 -1.38
N LYS A 6 15.32 -0.32 -2.36
CA LYS A 6 16.75 -0.02 -2.11
C LYS A 6 16.99 1.44 -1.75
N ASN A 7 16.18 2.32 -2.33
CA ASN A 7 16.28 3.77 -2.16
C ASN A 7 14.94 4.42 -2.53
N LYS A 8 14.90 5.75 -2.65
CA LYS A 8 13.65 6.51 -2.87
C LYS A 8 13.00 6.28 -4.24
N ASP A 9 13.72 5.74 -5.21
CA ASP A 9 13.28 5.62 -6.60
C ASP A 9 13.44 4.22 -7.22
N THR A 10 14.02 3.25 -6.48
CA THR A 10 14.37 1.93 -7.01
C THR A 10 13.76 0.79 -6.19
N LEU A 11 12.96 -0.03 -6.87
CA LEU A 11 12.39 -1.27 -6.39
C LEU A 11 12.97 -2.43 -7.19
N THR A 12 13.36 -3.51 -6.52
CA THR A 12 13.76 -4.75 -7.19
C THR A 12 12.86 -5.91 -6.76
N ILE A 13 12.54 -6.78 -7.72
CA ILE A 13 11.81 -8.03 -7.50
C ILE A 13 12.29 -9.04 -8.53
N ASP A 14 12.78 -10.21 -8.05
CA ASP A 14 13.44 -11.18 -8.93
C ASP A 14 14.56 -10.51 -9.73
N GLU A 15 14.60 -10.70 -11.05
CA GLU A 15 15.54 -10.06 -11.98
C GLU A 15 15.15 -8.62 -12.39
N PHE A 16 13.94 -8.17 -12.01
CA PHE A 16 13.44 -6.86 -12.41
C PHE A 16 13.95 -5.74 -11.50
N THR A 17 14.41 -4.65 -12.12
CA THR A 17 14.66 -3.36 -11.49
C THR A 17 13.65 -2.36 -12.01
N LEU A 18 12.79 -1.86 -11.12
CA LEU A 18 11.64 -1.04 -11.45
C LEU A 18 11.77 0.33 -10.77
N LYS A 19 11.23 1.37 -11.40
CA LYS A 19 11.14 2.69 -10.79
C LYS A 19 10.01 2.74 -9.77
N CYS A 20 10.24 3.40 -8.65
CA CYS A 20 9.22 3.64 -7.63
C CYS A 20 9.31 5.06 -7.06
N CYS A 21 8.40 5.41 -6.19
CA CYS A 21 8.52 6.54 -5.27
C CYS A 21 7.99 6.16 -3.89
N VAL A 22 8.45 6.88 -2.89
CA VAL A 22 8.19 6.62 -1.47
C VAL A 22 7.68 7.87 -0.76
N GLY A 23 7.55 7.84 0.55
CA GLY A 23 7.11 8.96 1.37
C GLY A 23 7.94 10.23 1.13
N LYS A 24 7.27 11.39 1.08
CA LYS A 24 7.89 12.70 0.83
C LYS A 24 9.11 12.97 1.72
N ASN A 25 9.05 12.56 2.98
CA ASN A 25 10.10 12.77 3.95
C ASN A 25 11.06 11.55 4.09
N GLY A 26 11.09 10.64 3.08
CA GLY A 26 11.99 9.50 3.02
C GLY A 26 11.59 8.36 3.92
N PHE A 27 12.56 7.71 4.56
CA PHE A 27 12.41 6.50 5.36
C PHE A 27 12.51 6.78 6.86
N THR A 28 11.95 5.87 7.68
CA THR A 28 12.06 5.97 9.14
C THR A 28 11.96 4.60 9.83
N LYS A 29 12.73 4.41 10.89
CA LYS A 29 12.56 3.31 11.86
C LYS A 29 11.48 3.64 12.91
N ASN A 30 11.21 4.93 13.13
CA ASN A 30 10.26 5.44 14.13
C ASN A 30 9.10 6.16 13.43
N LYS A 31 8.21 5.37 12.82
CA LYS A 31 7.05 5.89 12.10
C LYS A 31 6.01 6.49 13.05
N PHE A 32 5.46 7.65 12.65
CA PHE A 32 4.29 8.30 13.25
C PHE A 32 3.21 8.57 12.19
N GLU A 33 1.96 8.59 12.64
CA GLU A 33 0.85 8.99 11.78
C GLU A 33 1.07 10.42 11.25
N GLY A 34 0.94 10.60 9.93
CA GLY A 34 1.10 11.91 9.29
C GLY A 34 2.54 12.39 9.05
N ASP A 35 3.58 11.63 9.37
CA ASP A 35 4.99 12.03 9.20
C ASP A 35 5.48 12.07 7.74
N ASN A 36 4.69 11.57 6.79
CA ASN A 36 5.03 11.44 5.37
C ASN A 36 6.30 10.60 5.10
N LYS A 37 6.62 9.66 5.98
CA LYS A 37 7.77 8.76 5.85
C LYS A 37 7.35 7.32 5.60
N THR A 38 8.14 6.58 4.85
CA THR A 38 7.97 5.15 4.59
C THR A 38 8.67 4.35 5.68
N PRO A 39 8.00 3.38 6.34
CA PRO A 39 8.60 2.63 7.45
C PRO A 39 9.65 1.65 6.95
N ILE A 40 10.84 1.67 7.55
CA ILE A 40 11.92 0.68 7.34
C ILE A 40 11.55 -0.64 7.99
N GLY A 41 11.81 -1.74 7.30
CA GLY A 41 11.58 -3.09 7.81
C GLY A 41 11.23 -4.11 6.74
N THR A 42 10.93 -5.33 7.19
CA THR A 42 10.47 -6.42 6.30
C THR A 42 9.04 -6.81 6.69
N TYR A 43 8.12 -6.69 5.75
CA TYR A 43 6.69 -6.88 5.99
C TYR A 43 6.11 -7.96 5.08
N LYS A 44 5.11 -8.68 5.56
CA LYS A 44 4.26 -9.53 4.74
C LYS A 44 3.37 -8.65 3.86
N LEU A 45 2.98 -9.18 2.70
CA LEU A 45 1.97 -8.57 1.85
C LEU A 45 0.60 -9.14 2.19
N GLY A 46 -0.40 -8.29 2.16
CA GLY A 46 -1.80 -8.64 2.37
C GLY A 46 -2.54 -8.90 1.07
N SER A 47 -3.80 -8.50 1.04
CA SER A 47 -4.63 -8.61 -0.17
C SER A 47 -4.25 -7.59 -1.22
N VAL A 48 -4.48 -7.92 -2.48
CA VAL A 48 -4.55 -6.95 -3.57
C VAL A 48 -5.98 -6.46 -3.71
N TYR A 49 -6.14 -5.16 -3.80
CA TYR A 49 -7.41 -4.47 -4.01
C TYR A 49 -7.43 -3.88 -5.41
N TYR A 50 -8.60 -3.92 -6.08
CA TYR A 50 -8.72 -3.39 -7.43
C TYR A 50 -10.09 -2.80 -7.74
N ARG A 51 -10.12 -1.81 -8.62
CA ARG A 51 -11.29 -1.13 -9.15
C ARG A 51 -11.82 -1.90 -10.35
N LYS A 52 -12.74 -2.87 -10.10
CA LYS A 52 -13.38 -3.70 -11.15
C LYS A 52 -14.01 -2.88 -12.29
N ASP A 53 -14.44 -1.67 -11.98
CA ASP A 53 -15.04 -0.73 -12.94
C ASP A 53 -14.01 0.01 -13.82
N ARG A 54 -12.69 -0.15 -13.55
CA ARG A 54 -11.62 0.58 -14.26
C ARG A 54 -10.53 -0.31 -14.81
N VAL A 55 -10.28 -1.45 -14.16
CA VAL A 55 -9.18 -2.35 -14.49
C VAL A 55 -9.64 -3.80 -14.43
N ASN A 56 -8.96 -4.66 -15.17
CA ASN A 56 -9.20 -6.09 -15.14
C ASN A 56 -8.82 -6.71 -13.79
N GLN A 57 -9.43 -7.84 -13.46
CA GLN A 57 -9.02 -8.61 -12.29
C GLN A 57 -7.53 -8.95 -12.38
N PRO A 58 -6.74 -8.66 -11.33
CA PRO A 58 -5.30 -8.87 -11.37
C PRO A 58 -4.95 -10.37 -11.45
N ILE A 59 -3.94 -10.69 -12.26
CA ILE A 59 -3.34 -12.04 -12.31
C ILE A 59 -2.32 -12.13 -11.20
N THR A 60 -2.66 -12.81 -10.11
CA THR A 60 -1.79 -12.95 -8.94
C THR A 60 -2.25 -14.12 -8.06
N LYS A 61 -1.32 -14.68 -7.26
CA LYS A 61 -1.62 -15.68 -6.20
C LYS A 61 -1.97 -15.04 -4.85
N LEU A 62 -2.00 -13.70 -4.74
CA LEU A 62 -2.52 -13.00 -3.57
C LEU A 62 -4.05 -13.08 -3.50
N LYS A 63 -4.60 -12.91 -2.29
CA LYS A 63 -6.05 -12.74 -2.12
C LYS A 63 -6.50 -11.45 -2.81
N LYS A 64 -7.54 -11.52 -3.63
CA LYS A 64 -8.08 -10.39 -4.39
C LYS A 64 -9.31 -9.83 -3.69
N LYS A 65 -9.44 -8.51 -3.66
CA LYS A 65 -10.60 -7.80 -3.13
C LYS A 65 -11.04 -6.71 -4.09
N ILE A 66 -12.33 -6.66 -4.39
CA ILE A 66 -12.93 -5.58 -5.18
C ILE A 66 -13.11 -4.36 -4.29
N ILE A 67 -12.73 -3.20 -4.80
CA ILE A 67 -12.96 -1.91 -4.14
C ILE A 67 -14.39 -1.46 -4.45
N ASN A 68 -15.22 -1.36 -3.42
CA ASN A 68 -16.58 -0.85 -3.50
C ASN A 68 -16.66 0.63 -3.14
N PHE A 69 -17.76 1.28 -3.50
CA PHE A 69 -17.95 2.72 -3.36
C PHE A 69 -17.70 3.26 -1.93
N ASN A 70 -18.08 2.51 -0.92
CA ASN A 70 -17.96 2.92 0.49
C ASN A 70 -16.75 2.30 1.22
N HIS A 71 -15.80 1.69 0.51
CA HIS A 71 -14.57 1.20 1.12
C HIS A 71 -13.71 2.32 1.66
N GLY A 72 -13.25 2.15 2.88
CA GLY A 72 -12.31 3.04 3.55
C GLY A 72 -11.23 2.30 4.32
N TRP A 73 -10.27 3.06 4.81
CA TRP A 73 -9.23 2.59 5.71
C TRP A 73 -9.18 3.53 6.91
N CYS A 74 -9.32 2.99 8.12
CA CYS A 74 -9.34 3.81 9.32
C CYS A 74 -7.92 4.32 9.63
N ASN A 75 -7.75 5.63 9.61
CA ASN A 75 -6.51 6.34 9.92
C ASN A 75 -6.63 7.22 11.18
N ASP A 76 -7.71 7.08 11.95
CA ASP A 76 -7.88 7.75 13.25
C ASP A 76 -7.24 6.91 14.36
N PRO A 77 -6.12 7.39 14.97
CA PRO A 77 -5.40 6.64 16.00
C PRO A 77 -6.21 6.36 17.28
N LYS A 78 -7.29 7.11 17.52
CA LYS A 78 -8.20 6.94 18.68
C LYS A 78 -9.28 5.90 18.43
N ASN A 79 -9.46 5.47 17.19
CA ASN A 79 -10.49 4.52 16.80
C ASN A 79 -10.02 3.08 17.01
N LYS A 80 -10.88 2.21 17.55
CA LYS A 80 -10.60 0.76 17.70
C LYS A 80 -10.31 0.02 16.40
N PHE A 81 -10.73 0.60 15.27
CA PHE A 81 -10.46 0.09 13.93
C PHE A 81 -9.22 0.71 13.28
N TYR A 82 -8.41 1.47 14.03
CA TYR A 82 -7.20 2.08 13.50
C TYR A 82 -6.37 1.09 12.67
N ASN A 83 -5.92 1.54 11.49
CA ASN A 83 -5.18 0.77 10.50
C ASN A 83 -5.89 -0.51 10.01
N LYS A 84 -7.21 -0.46 9.90
CA LYS A 84 -8.04 -1.54 9.36
C LYS A 84 -8.94 -1.04 8.24
N GLU A 85 -9.29 -1.98 7.34
CA GLU A 85 -10.34 -1.78 6.34
C GLU A 85 -11.68 -1.55 7.06
N ILE A 86 -12.44 -0.56 6.61
CA ILE A 86 -13.74 -0.20 7.15
C ILE A 86 -14.74 0.11 6.02
N ILE A 87 -16.01 0.08 6.35
CA ILE A 87 -17.06 0.66 5.51
C ILE A 87 -17.33 2.09 5.98
N LEU A 88 -17.11 3.04 5.08
CA LEU A 88 -17.32 4.46 5.36
C LEU A 88 -18.80 4.76 5.59
N SER A 89 -19.08 5.55 6.60
CA SER A 89 -20.42 6.01 6.98
C SER A 89 -20.32 7.33 7.75
N LYS A 90 -21.45 7.88 8.17
CA LYS A 90 -21.45 9.06 9.07
C LYS A 90 -20.67 8.79 10.36
N LYS A 91 -20.70 7.54 10.88
CA LYS A 91 -20.03 7.12 12.14
C LYS A 91 -18.59 6.63 11.91
N ASN A 92 -18.31 5.99 10.76
CA ASN A 92 -16.99 5.41 10.45
C ASN A 92 -16.29 6.26 9.39
N LYS A 93 -15.36 7.12 9.83
CA LYS A 93 -14.55 7.97 8.95
C LYS A 93 -13.16 7.37 8.76
N GLY A 94 -12.54 7.67 7.62
CA GLY A 94 -11.20 7.22 7.29
C GLY A 94 -10.80 7.64 5.88
N GLU A 95 -9.65 7.16 5.43
CA GLU A 95 -9.19 7.37 4.06
C GLU A 95 -10.14 6.66 3.08
N LYS A 96 -10.62 7.39 2.07
CA LYS A 96 -11.46 6.83 1.02
C LYS A 96 -10.63 6.00 0.03
N ILE A 97 -10.94 4.72 -0.07
CA ILE A 97 -10.25 3.79 -0.98
C ILE A 97 -10.82 3.89 -2.41
N PHE A 98 -12.13 4.11 -2.56
CA PHE A 98 -12.77 4.34 -3.84
C PHE A 98 -12.52 5.77 -4.33
N ARG A 99 -11.35 5.98 -4.97
CA ARG A 99 -10.85 7.30 -5.37
C ARG A 99 -11.33 7.70 -6.78
N LYS A 100 -11.37 9.01 -7.03
CA LYS A 100 -11.59 9.57 -8.37
C LYS A 100 -10.36 9.42 -9.26
N ASP A 101 -9.14 9.58 -8.69
CA ASP A 101 -7.89 9.35 -9.41
C ASP A 101 -7.59 7.85 -9.60
N HIS A 102 -6.52 7.53 -10.35
CA HIS A 102 -6.15 6.15 -10.68
C HIS A 102 -5.25 5.47 -9.64
N LYS A 103 -4.79 6.18 -8.61
CA LYS A 103 -3.74 5.67 -7.69
C LYS A 103 -4.11 4.35 -7.03
N TYR A 104 -5.39 4.14 -6.71
CA TYR A 104 -5.90 2.92 -6.10
C TYR A 104 -6.69 2.03 -7.09
N ASN A 105 -6.46 2.18 -8.40
CA ASN A 105 -6.99 1.21 -9.37
C ASN A 105 -6.46 -0.20 -9.09
N TYR A 106 -5.19 -0.29 -8.67
CA TYR A 106 -4.59 -1.44 -7.97
C TYR A 106 -3.83 -0.97 -6.75
N PHE A 107 -3.97 -1.65 -5.64
CA PHE A 107 -3.01 -1.53 -4.54
C PHE A 107 -2.88 -2.83 -3.76
N ILE A 108 -1.71 -3.02 -3.14
CA ILE A 108 -1.36 -4.16 -2.30
C ILE A 108 -1.16 -3.65 -0.89
N GLU A 109 -1.85 -4.25 0.08
CA GLU A 109 -1.65 -3.95 1.49
C GLU A 109 -0.27 -4.43 1.95
N ILE A 110 0.52 -3.54 2.55
CA ILE A 110 1.74 -3.88 3.26
C ILE A 110 1.38 -4.05 4.74
N LYS A 111 1.66 -5.23 5.32
CA LYS A 111 1.29 -5.57 6.71
C LYS A 111 2.18 -4.86 7.74
N TYR A 112 2.26 -3.53 7.60
CA TYR A 112 2.87 -2.65 8.58
C TYR A 112 1.86 -2.30 9.68
N ASN A 113 2.26 -2.37 10.96
CA ASN A 113 1.43 -2.01 12.11
C ASN A 113 0.02 -2.67 12.09
N SER A 114 -0.09 -3.92 11.65
CA SER A 114 -1.38 -4.57 11.40
C SER A 114 -1.68 -5.76 12.31
N THR A 115 -0.66 -6.45 12.85
CA THR A 115 -0.88 -7.63 13.71
C THR A 115 -1.19 -7.25 15.16
N LYS A 116 -0.36 -6.36 15.74
CA LYS A 116 -0.59 -5.71 17.05
C LYS A 116 -0.56 -4.22 16.82
N THR A 117 -1.67 -3.70 16.32
CA THR A 117 -1.79 -2.30 15.91
C THR A 117 -1.54 -1.37 17.09
N LYS A 118 -0.53 -0.52 16.96
CA LYS A 118 -0.18 0.50 17.93
C LYS A 118 -0.75 1.85 17.47
N PRO A 119 -1.56 2.55 18.27
CA PRO A 119 -2.05 3.89 17.95
C PRO A 119 -0.91 4.85 17.62
N TYR A 120 -1.14 5.80 16.72
CA TYR A 120 -0.19 6.84 16.28
C TYR A 120 1.07 6.35 15.56
N LYS A 121 1.28 5.04 15.40
CA LYS A 121 2.48 4.47 14.74
C LYS A 121 2.34 4.31 13.21
N GLY A 122 1.36 4.94 12.62
CA GLY A 122 1.12 4.95 11.18
C GLY A 122 0.11 3.92 10.71
N SER A 123 -0.59 4.25 9.64
CA SER A 123 -1.64 3.45 9.02
C SER A 123 -1.61 3.53 7.51
N ALA A 124 -2.35 2.67 6.84
CA ALA A 124 -2.58 2.69 5.38
C ALA A 124 -1.28 2.73 4.56
N ILE A 125 -0.33 1.85 4.89
CA ILE A 125 0.90 1.69 4.11
C ILE A 125 0.65 0.67 3.00
N PHE A 126 0.62 1.14 1.76
CA PHE A 126 0.30 0.36 0.57
C PHE A 126 1.40 0.44 -0.48
N LEU A 127 1.43 -0.54 -1.38
CA LEU A 127 2.09 -0.45 -2.68
C LEU A 127 0.99 -0.17 -3.72
N HIS A 128 0.99 1.00 -4.34
CA HIS A 128 -0.09 1.46 -5.22
C HIS A 128 0.44 2.07 -6.54
N LEU A 129 -0.46 2.52 -7.42
CA LEU A 129 -0.07 3.17 -8.67
C LEU A 129 0.39 4.62 -8.42
N THR A 130 1.44 5.02 -9.11
CA THR A 130 1.96 6.39 -9.03
C THR A 130 1.18 7.36 -9.92
N LYS A 131 1.26 8.65 -9.59
CA LYS A 131 0.96 9.76 -10.50
C LYS A 131 2.25 10.54 -10.72
N ASN A 132 2.90 10.28 -11.89
CA ASN A 132 4.15 10.94 -12.30
C ASN A 132 5.29 10.81 -11.27
N PHE A 133 5.36 9.71 -10.52
CA PHE A 133 6.35 9.45 -9.46
C PHE A 133 6.46 10.57 -8.40
N LYS A 134 5.37 11.32 -8.18
CA LYS A 134 5.31 12.29 -7.07
C LYS A 134 5.40 11.55 -5.73
N PRO A 135 6.16 12.06 -4.76
CA PRO A 135 6.28 11.47 -3.44
C PRO A 135 4.93 11.25 -2.76
N THR A 136 4.84 10.20 -1.94
CA THR A 136 3.62 9.79 -1.24
C THR A 136 3.57 10.33 0.20
N ALA A 137 2.50 10.02 0.91
CA ALA A 137 2.40 10.28 2.35
C ALA A 137 3.02 9.16 3.24
N GLY A 138 3.74 8.20 2.61
CA GLY A 138 4.39 7.08 3.30
C GLY A 138 4.25 5.74 2.58
N CYS A 139 3.32 5.64 1.63
CA CYS A 139 3.18 4.48 0.75
C CYS A 139 4.36 4.36 -0.23
N ILE A 140 4.42 3.24 -0.93
CA ILE A 140 5.30 3.03 -2.07
C ILE A 140 4.43 3.03 -3.32
N ALA A 141 4.88 3.67 -4.40
CA ALA A 141 4.11 3.70 -5.63
C ALA A 141 4.99 3.40 -6.85
N VAL A 142 4.39 2.70 -7.82
CA VAL A 142 5.00 2.27 -9.10
C VAL A 142 4.06 2.61 -10.24
N ASP A 143 4.56 2.61 -11.48
CA ASP A 143 3.71 2.73 -12.66
C ASP A 143 2.85 1.47 -12.88
N PHE A 144 1.94 1.56 -13.84
CA PHE A 144 0.98 0.50 -14.13
C PHE A 144 1.67 -0.79 -14.60
N ASP A 145 2.63 -0.71 -15.53
CA ASP A 145 3.32 -1.87 -16.09
C ASP A 145 4.16 -2.58 -15.02
N SER A 146 4.88 -1.82 -14.21
CA SER A 146 5.58 -2.33 -13.03
C SER A 146 4.65 -3.04 -12.04
N MET A 147 3.46 -2.48 -11.79
CA MET A 147 2.46 -3.13 -10.94
C MET A 147 2.01 -4.47 -11.51
N ILE A 148 1.78 -4.57 -12.82
CA ILE A 148 1.38 -5.83 -13.47
C ILE A 148 2.48 -6.90 -13.35
N ILE A 149 3.75 -6.52 -13.54
CA ILE A 149 4.91 -7.42 -13.35
C ILE A 149 4.93 -7.92 -11.90
N ILE A 150 4.88 -7.01 -10.93
CA ILE A 150 4.88 -7.34 -9.51
C ILE A 150 3.75 -8.31 -9.16
N LEU A 151 2.51 -8.02 -9.57
CA LEU A 151 1.34 -8.83 -9.26
C LEU A 151 1.48 -10.28 -9.75
N LYS A 152 2.02 -10.49 -10.97
CA LYS A 152 2.24 -11.82 -11.55
C LYS A 152 3.27 -12.65 -10.75
N LEU A 153 4.29 -12.01 -10.19
CA LEU A 153 5.38 -12.67 -9.45
C LEU A 153 5.01 -12.98 -8.00
N LEU A 154 4.06 -12.24 -7.40
CA LEU A 154 3.72 -12.36 -5.99
C LEU A 154 2.89 -13.61 -5.66
N ASN A 155 3.14 -14.14 -4.47
CA ASN A 155 2.38 -15.22 -3.85
C ASN A 155 2.13 -14.93 -2.34
N LYS A 156 1.37 -15.81 -1.68
CA LYS A 156 0.98 -15.66 -0.26
C LYS A 156 2.15 -15.58 0.73
N LYS A 157 3.36 -16.08 0.34
CA LYS A 157 4.58 -16.05 1.17
C LYS A 157 5.47 -14.84 0.86
N SER A 158 5.10 -14.05 -0.14
CA SER A 158 5.89 -12.89 -0.56
C SER A 158 5.97 -11.82 0.52
N LYS A 159 7.10 -11.14 0.57
CA LYS A 159 7.38 -10.06 1.51
C LYS A 159 7.91 -8.83 0.78
N ILE A 160 7.89 -7.69 1.44
CA ILE A 160 8.56 -6.46 1.02
C ILE A 160 9.57 -6.05 2.09
N ARG A 161 10.80 -5.77 1.67
CA ARG A 161 11.87 -5.20 2.49
C ARG A 161 12.05 -3.75 2.09
N ILE A 162 12.04 -2.88 3.07
CA ILE A 162 12.25 -1.43 2.93
C ILE A 162 13.50 -1.09 3.75
N CYS A 163 14.53 -0.59 3.09
CA CYS A 163 15.85 -0.31 3.71
C CYS A 163 16.09 1.19 3.86
#